data_5dd027a6d36530e49ce2dfd820aa73f7
#
_entry.id   5dd027a6d36530e49ce2dfd820aa73f7
#
_cell.length_a   1.000
_cell.length_b   1.000
_cell.length_c   1.000
_cell.angle_alpha   90.00
_cell.angle_beta   90.00
_cell.angle_gamma   90.00
#
_symmetry.space_group_name_H-M   'P 1'
#
loop_
_entity.id
_entity.type
_entity.pdbx_description
1 polymer ?
#
loop_
_entity_poly.entity_id
_entity_poly.type
_entity_poly.pdbx_seq_one_letter_code
_entity_poly.pdbx_strand_id
1 'polypeptide(L)'
;GEMYHTVPASTYLYVYPKRLSGENWEMLFRRISGIYESRKRLLEDPFQFRGIREYTPEDPMNKINWKASARTGSLMVNQLNSAVSGNVYILLDVEDETVWKYEEIHEEGIRLAAAAAEYFLSRGIDVGLITNGKDCKEKSEIFLAGQSGRGQREKLFQCLSRIDLGQDCRKFSDCLEGKKEFLLSRESLCILITKNQYGELEEIMAELGEKNQGSVYLATLYSEMELKIKRKQRMEVLRWEVKR
;
A
#
# COMPACT_ATOMS: atom_id res chain seq x y z
N GLY A 1 -40.84 -43.64 -2.35
CA GLY A 1 -40.75 -42.23 -2.72
C GLY A 1 -39.35 -41.70 -2.39
N GLU A 2 -38.64 -41.26 -3.41
CA GLU A 2 -37.34 -40.62 -3.22
C GLU A 2 -37.56 -39.19 -2.68
N MET A 3 -36.90 -38.84 -1.59
CA MET A 3 -36.99 -37.54 -0.97
C MET A 3 -35.77 -36.73 -1.40
N TYR A 4 -35.98 -35.70 -2.22
CA TYR A 4 -34.92 -34.80 -2.64
C TYR A 4 -34.83 -33.62 -1.66
N HIS A 5 -33.65 -33.41 -1.06
CA HIS A 5 -33.35 -32.23 -0.29
C HIS A 5 -32.55 -31.28 -1.19
N THR A 6 -33.12 -30.12 -1.48
CA THR A 6 -32.41 -29.06 -2.18
C THR A 6 -31.58 -28.25 -1.14
N VAL A 7 -30.27 -28.36 -1.18
CA VAL A 7 -29.36 -27.53 -0.39
C VAL A 7 -29.02 -26.29 -1.24
N PRO A 8 -29.36 -25.08 -0.81
CA PRO A 8 -28.96 -23.88 -1.54
C PRO A 8 -27.44 -23.72 -1.41
N ALA A 9 -26.72 -24.05 -2.49
CA ALA A 9 -25.29 -23.78 -2.61
C ALA A 9 -25.08 -22.52 -3.42
N SER A 10 -24.55 -21.47 -2.82
CA SER A 10 -24.12 -20.26 -3.53
C SER A 10 -22.62 -20.34 -3.80
N THR A 11 -22.24 -20.32 -5.08
CA THR A 11 -20.84 -20.20 -5.50
C THR A 11 -20.58 -18.77 -5.91
N TYR A 12 -19.49 -18.20 -5.44
CA TYR A 12 -19.11 -16.83 -5.77
C TYR A 12 -17.98 -16.83 -6.79
N LEU A 13 -18.16 -16.08 -7.87
CA LEU A 13 -17.11 -15.78 -8.84
C LEU A 13 -16.56 -14.39 -8.55
N TYR A 14 -15.26 -14.29 -8.28
CA TYR A 14 -14.58 -13.01 -8.13
C TYR A 14 -14.00 -12.57 -9.46
N VAL A 15 -14.41 -11.41 -9.95
CA VAL A 15 -13.81 -10.76 -11.12
C VAL A 15 -12.78 -9.77 -10.61
N TYR A 16 -11.51 -10.10 -10.74
CA TYR A 16 -10.42 -9.23 -10.29
C TYR A 16 -10.30 -7.99 -11.18
N PRO A 17 -9.79 -6.86 -10.61
CA PRO A 17 -9.56 -5.65 -11.38
C PRO A 17 -8.69 -5.93 -12.62
N LYS A 18 -9.06 -5.34 -13.75
CA LYS A 18 -8.29 -5.47 -14.99
C LYS A 18 -6.88 -4.92 -14.78
N ARG A 19 -5.87 -5.65 -15.21
CA ARG A 19 -4.48 -5.18 -15.16
C ARG A 19 -4.30 -3.90 -15.95
N LEU A 20 -3.49 -2.99 -15.41
CA LEU A 20 -3.06 -1.80 -16.13
C LEU A 20 -2.21 -2.21 -17.34
N SER A 21 -2.41 -1.52 -18.46
CA SER A 21 -1.65 -1.73 -19.69
C SER A 21 -0.57 -0.66 -19.85
N GLY A 22 0.52 -1.01 -20.53
CA GLY A 22 1.64 -0.10 -20.78
C GLY A 22 2.67 -0.07 -19.66
N GLU A 23 3.76 0.68 -19.86
CA GLU A 23 4.90 0.75 -18.94
C GLU A 23 4.79 1.86 -17.88
N ASN A 24 3.84 2.77 -18.03
CA ASN A 24 3.72 3.96 -17.18
C ASN A 24 3.49 3.63 -15.71
N TRP A 25 2.68 2.59 -15.42
CA TRP A 25 2.42 2.17 -14.05
C TRP A 25 3.65 1.53 -13.39
N GLU A 26 4.47 0.81 -14.15
CA GLU A 26 5.72 0.24 -13.63
C GLU A 26 6.73 1.35 -13.29
N MET A 27 6.85 2.37 -14.14
CA MET A 27 7.69 3.54 -13.87
C MET A 27 7.20 4.31 -12.63
N LEU A 28 5.88 4.46 -12.47
CA LEU A 28 5.27 5.07 -11.30
C LEU A 28 5.66 4.32 -10.03
N PHE A 29 5.44 3.02 -9.97
CA PHE A 29 5.73 2.23 -8.77
C PHE A 29 7.22 2.04 -8.53
N ARG A 30 8.04 2.02 -9.57
CA ARG A 30 9.50 2.08 -9.43
C ARG A 30 9.95 3.39 -8.76
N ARG A 31 9.36 4.52 -9.15
CA ARG A 31 9.61 5.81 -8.50
C ARG A 31 9.18 5.79 -7.02
N ILE A 32 7.98 5.28 -6.72
CA ILE A 32 7.47 5.14 -5.35
C ILE A 32 8.36 4.19 -4.53
N SER A 33 8.78 3.07 -5.11
CA SER A 33 9.71 2.13 -4.46
C SER A 33 11.05 2.77 -4.15
N GLY A 34 11.59 3.60 -5.04
CA GLY A 34 12.81 4.35 -4.80
C GLY A 34 12.70 5.32 -3.62
N ILE A 35 11.55 5.96 -3.44
CA ILE A 35 11.25 6.81 -2.27
C ILE A 35 11.27 5.95 -0.99
N TYR A 36 10.59 4.82 -1.01
CA TYR A 36 10.54 3.87 0.09
C TYR A 36 11.94 3.36 0.49
N GLU A 37 12.70 2.86 -0.48
CA GLU A 37 14.05 2.32 -0.24
C GLU A 37 15.04 3.38 0.25
N SER A 38 14.99 4.60 -0.29
CA SER A 38 15.86 5.69 0.16
C SER A 38 15.60 6.05 1.60
N ARG A 39 14.34 6.08 2.02
CA ARG A 39 13.93 6.40 3.38
C ARG A 39 14.21 5.27 4.36
N LYS A 40 13.98 4.03 3.95
CA LYS A 40 14.37 2.85 4.72
C LYS A 40 15.86 2.87 5.04
N ARG A 41 16.72 3.16 4.07
CA ARG A 41 18.18 3.29 4.29
C ARG A 41 18.55 4.42 5.24
N LEU A 42 17.78 5.52 5.27
CA LEU A 42 18.01 6.63 6.21
C LEU A 42 17.60 6.28 7.64
N LEU A 43 16.64 5.36 7.81
CA LEU A 43 16.17 4.87 9.10
C LEU A 43 16.94 3.62 9.58
N GLU A 44 17.55 2.87 8.67
CA GLU A 44 18.53 1.83 8.99
C GLU A 44 19.79 2.53 9.50
N ASP A 45 19.82 2.80 10.81
CA ASP A 45 21.03 3.25 11.49
C ASP A 45 22.09 2.17 11.31
N PRO A 46 23.18 2.42 10.55
CA PRO A 46 24.25 1.45 10.39
C PRO A 46 24.95 1.11 11.71
N PHE A 47 24.63 1.81 12.79
CA PHE A 47 25.11 1.59 14.13
C PHE A 47 24.14 0.81 15.04
N GLN A 48 22.94 0.49 14.61
CA GLN A 48 22.05 -0.44 15.35
C GLN A 48 22.54 -1.90 15.21
N PHE A 49 23.64 -2.12 15.87
CA PHE A 49 24.27 -3.41 16.04
C PHE A 49 23.43 -4.26 16.99
N ARG A 50 22.75 -5.28 16.49
CA ARG A 50 21.98 -6.23 17.31
C ARG A 50 22.86 -7.31 17.92
N GLY A 51 23.95 -7.62 17.24
CA GLY A 51 24.85 -8.72 17.66
C GLY A 51 25.71 -9.22 16.52
N ILE A 52 26.48 -10.24 16.84
CA ILE A 52 27.31 -10.98 15.89
C ILE A 52 26.80 -12.43 15.92
N ARG A 53 26.60 -13.02 14.75
CA ARG A 53 26.31 -14.45 14.60
C ARG A 53 27.29 -15.11 13.62
N GLU A 54 27.32 -16.40 13.62
CA GLU A 54 28.11 -17.14 12.63
C GLU A 54 27.58 -16.89 11.20
N TYR A 55 28.52 -16.84 10.28
CA TYR A 55 28.27 -16.71 8.85
C TYR A 55 27.58 -17.97 8.31
N THR A 56 26.62 -17.78 7.44
CA THR A 56 26.00 -18.83 6.63
C THR A 56 26.26 -18.57 5.15
N PRO A 57 26.29 -19.61 4.27
CA PRO A 57 26.53 -19.42 2.83
C PRO A 57 25.53 -18.49 2.11
N GLU A 58 24.40 -18.20 2.74
CA GLU A 58 23.36 -17.29 2.25
C GLU A 58 23.66 -15.82 2.57
N ASP A 59 24.64 -15.56 3.44
CA ASP A 59 25.00 -14.20 3.82
C ASP A 59 25.92 -13.55 2.79
N PRO A 60 25.68 -12.27 2.45
CA PRO A 60 26.59 -11.56 1.58
C PRO A 60 27.92 -11.29 2.26
N MET A 61 29.02 -11.54 1.56
CA MET A 61 30.38 -11.42 2.09
C MET A 61 30.75 -10.02 2.61
N ASN A 62 30.10 -8.98 2.11
CA ASN A 62 30.30 -7.60 2.56
C ASN A 62 29.78 -7.32 3.98
N LYS A 63 28.99 -8.24 4.57
CA LYS A 63 28.51 -8.16 5.96
C LYS A 63 29.43 -8.88 6.96
N ILE A 64 30.51 -9.50 6.50
CA ILE A 64 31.45 -10.20 7.40
C ILE A 64 32.14 -9.21 8.33
N ASN A 65 32.07 -9.50 9.63
CA ASN A 65 32.81 -8.78 10.64
C ASN A 65 34.19 -9.41 10.82
N TRP A 66 35.17 -8.96 10.06
CA TRP A 66 36.53 -9.48 10.07
C TRP A 66 37.19 -9.42 11.46
N LYS A 67 36.87 -8.38 12.25
CA LYS A 67 37.40 -8.21 13.61
C LYS A 67 36.84 -9.26 14.58
N ALA A 68 35.59 -9.58 14.49
CA ALA A 68 34.93 -10.61 15.28
C ALA A 68 35.40 -12.00 14.83
N SER A 69 35.46 -12.23 13.52
CA SER A 69 35.93 -13.51 12.94
C SER A 69 37.35 -13.86 13.38
N ALA A 70 38.23 -12.85 13.41
CA ALA A 70 39.63 -13.05 13.90
C ALA A 70 39.72 -13.39 15.39
N ARG A 71 38.69 -13.02 16.19
CA ARG A 71 38.68 -13.31 17.63
C ARG A 71 38.06 -14.68 17.94
N THR A 72 37.09 -15.10 17.17
CA THR A 72 36.31 -16.33 17.40
C THR A 72 36.89 -17.55 16.65
N GLY A 73 37.71 -17.31 15.63
CA GLY A 73 38.23 -18.37 14.75
C GLY A 73 37.21 -18.90 13.73
N SER A 74 35.99 -18.37 13.72
CA SER A 74 34.92 -18.69 12.75
C SER A 74 34.44 -17.41 12.04
N LEU A 75 33.96 -17.53 10.80
CA LEU A 75 33.43 -16.38 10.08
C LEU A 75 32.18 -15.85 10.77
N MET A 76 32.21 -14.59 11.12
CA MET A 76 31.13 -13.90 11.84
C MET A 76 30.56 -12.79 10.98
N VAL A 77 29.24 -12.61 11.02
CA VAL A 77 28.53 -11.50 10.36
C VAL A 77 27.89 -10.56 11.37
N ASN A 78 27.92 -9.28 11.05
CA ASN A 78 27.14 -8.30 11.80
C ASN A 78 25.67 -8.56 11.59
N GLN A 79 24.97 -8.85 12.68
CA GLN A 79 23.53 -8.92 12.71
C GLN A 79 23.02 -7.48 12.91
N LEU A 80 22.71 -6.82 11.79
CA LEU A 80 22.03 -5.52 11.84
C LEU A 80 20.57 -5.76 12.18
N ASN A 81 19.95 -4.83 12.89
CA ASN A 81 18.50 -4.86 13.10
C ASN A 81 17.81 -4.65 11.75
N SER A 82 17.57 -5.71 11.01
CA SER A 82 16.66 -5.69 9.86
C SER A 82 15.19 -5.76 10.33
N ALA A 83 14.88 -5.06 11.41
CA ALA A 83 13.58 -5.13 12.05
C ALA A 83 12.65 -3.99 11.63
N VAL A 84 12.84 -3.45 10.44
CA VAL A 84 11.76 -2.70 9.78
C VAL A 84 11.36 -3.53 8.57
N SER A 85 10.55 -4.57 8.79
CA SER A 85 9.71 -5.08 7.71
C SER A 85 8.81 -3.91 7.33
N GLY A 86 9.27 -3.17 6.31
CA GLY A 86 8.51 -2.01 5.90
C GLY A 86 7.17 -2.43 5.38
N ASN A 87 6.15 -1.75 5.83
CA ASN A 87 4.79 -1.92 5.40
C ASN A 87 4.45 -0.85 4.36
N VAL A 88 3.66 -1.20 3.37
CA VAL A 88 3.00 -0.26 2.47
C VAL A 88 1.52 -0.32 2.73
N TYR A 89 0.92 0.83 3.04
CA TYR A 89 -0.54 0.94 3.12
C TYR A 89 -1.07 1.68 1.90
N ILE A 90 -1.92 1.01 1.16
CA ILE A 90 -2.70 1.58 0.06
C ILE A 90 -3.96 2.19 0.67
N LEU A 91 -4.10 3.50 0.50
CA LEU A 91 -5.22 4.31 0.95
C LEU A 91 -6.05 4.65 -0.30
N LEU A 92 -7.14 3.93 -0.52
CA LEU A 92 -7.96 4.08 -1.72
C LEU A 92 -9.24 4.86 -1.40
N ASP A 93 -9.32 6.05 -1.94
CA ASP A 93 -10.50 6.91 -1.83
C ASP A 93 -11.41 6.76 -3.07
N VAL A 94 -12.66 6.42 -2.82
CA VAL A 94 -13.72 6.32 -3.84
C VAL A 94 -14.88 7.28 -3.56
N GLU A 95 -14.63 8.35 -2.82
CA GLU A 95 -15.61 9.40 -2.52
C GLU A 95 -15.86 10.27 -3.73
N ASP A 96 -17.13 10.58 -3.96
CA ASP A 96 -17.58 11.68 -4.82
C ASP A 96 -18.14 12.82 -3.97
N GLU A 97 -17.44 13.95 -3.92
CA GLU A 97 -17.86 15.15 -3.15
C GLU A 97 -19.17 15.79 -3.69
N THR A 98 -19.56 15.41 -4.90
CA THR A 98 -20.71 15.96 -5.59
C THR A 98 -21.66 14.85 -6.04
N VAL A 99 -22.85 15.23 -6.54
CA VAL A 99 -23.79 14.29 -7.17
C VAL A 99 -23.26 13.65 -8.46
N TRP A 100 -22.17 14.17 -9.02
CA TRP A 100 -21.54 13.61 -10.21
C TRP A 100 -20.66 12.43 -9.81
N LYS A 101 -20.94 11.26 -10.36
CA LYS A 101 -20.18 10.05 -10.15
C LYS A 101 -19.03 9.97 -11.17
N TYR A 102 -17.80 9.76 -10.66
CA TYR A 102 -16.60 9.61 -11.47
C TYR A 102 -16.14 8.14 -11.51
N GLU A 103 -17.06 7.27 -11.92
CA GLU A 103 -16.89 5.82 -11.87
C GLU A 103 -15.60 5.35 -12.58
N GLU A 104 -15.29 5.92 -13.77
CA GLU A 104 -14.07 5.58 -14.51
C GLU A 104 -12.79 5.94 -13.75
N ILE A 105 -12.79 7.05 -13.02
CA ILE A 105 -11.64 7.44 -12.18
C ILE A 105 -11.49 6.49 -11.00
N HIS A 106 -12.60 6.12 -10.36
CA HIS A 106 -12.58 5.18 -9.24
C HIS A 106 -12.17 3.77 -9.69
N GLU A 107 -12.67 3.29 -10.82
CA GLU A 107 -12.24 2.03 -11.42
C GLU A 107 -10.74 2.02 -11.74
N GLU A 108 -10.21 3.12 -12.29
CA GLU A 108 -8.77 3.24 -12.52
C GLU A 108 -7.99 3.30 -11.20
N GLY A 109 -8.52 3.97 -10.17
CA GLY A 109 -7.97 3.95 -8.81
C GLY A 109 -7.90 2.54 -8.22
N ILE A 110 -8.94 1.72 -8.41
CA ILE A 110 -8.97 0.31 -8.00
C ILE A 110 -7.91 -0.50 -8.76
N ARG A 111 -7.73 -0.27 -10.06
CA ARG A 111 -6.68 -0.91 -10.87
C ARG A 111 -5.28 -0.53 -10.40
N LEU A 112 -5.06 0.75 -10.08
CA LEU A 112 -3.81 1.24 -9.52
C LEU A 112 -3.52 0.61 -8.15
N ALA A 113 -4.53 0.49 -7.29
CA ALA A 113 -4.40 -0.18 -6.00
C ALA A 113 -4.02 -1.66 -6.16
N ALA A 114 -4.64 -2.37 -7.10
CA ALA A 114 -4.29 -3.76 -7.41
C ALA A 114 -2.86 -3.89 -7.96
N ALA A 115 -2.44 -2.99 -8.86
CA ALA A 115 -1.09 -2.97 -9.41
C ALA A 115 -0.04 -2.63 -8.34
N ALA A 116 -0.32 -1.68 -7.45
CA ALA A 116 0.53 -1.37 -6.30
C ALA A 116 0.69 -2.59 -5.38
N ALA A 117 -0.43 -3.25 -5.04
CA ALA A 117 -0.41 -4.45 -4.21
C ALA A 117 0.47 -5.55 -4.85
N GLU A 118 0.27 -5.85 -6.13
CA GLU A 118 1.07 -6.85 -6.85
C GLU A 118 2.56 -6.47 -6.89
N TYR A 119 2.86 -5.20 -7.16
CA TYR A 119 4.23 -4.68 -7.23
C TYR A 119 5.00 -4.84 -5.92
N PHE A 120 4.42 -4.43 -4.80
CA PHE A 120 5.09 -4.48 -3.50
C PHE A 120 5.12 -5.89 -2.91
N LEU A 121 4.03 -6.66 -3.02
CA LEU A 121 3.99 -8.05 -2.56
C LEU A 121 4.99 -8.95 -3.30
N SER A 122 5.21 -8.74 -4.61
CA SER A 122 6.20 -9.50 -5.38
C SER A 122 7.64 -9.26 -4.90
N ARG A 123 7.86 -8.20 -4.13
CA ARG A 123 9.15 -7.84 -3.51
C ARG A 123 9.24 -8.21 -2.03
N GLY A 124 8.26 -8.99 -1.54
CA GLY A 124 8.23 -9.44 -0.15
C GLY A 124 7.88 -8.33 0.86
N ILE A 125 7.31 -7.21 0.39
CA ILE A 125 6.88 -6.11 1.25
C ILE A 125 5.46 -6.38 1.72
N ASP A 126 5.20 -6.15 3.00
CA ASP A 126 3.86 -6.28 3.56
C ASP A 126 2.94 -5.17 3.03
N VAL A 127 1.77 -5.55 2.55
CA VAL A 127 0.80 -4.59 1.98
C VAL A 127 -0.52 -4.67 2.69
N GLY A 128 -1.02 -3.50 3.13
CA GLY A 128 -2.37 -3.32 3.67
C GLY A 128 -3.23 -2.44 2.77
N LEU A 129 -4.54 -2.43 3.02
CA LEU A 129 -5.53 -1.65 2.30
C LEU A 129 -6.48 -0.97 3.29
N ILE A 130 -6.72 0.32 3.07
CA ILE A 130 -7.76 1.10 3.72
C ILE A 130 -8.57 1.80 2.63
N THR A 131 -9.89 1.63 2.65
CA THR A 131 -10.77 2.36 1.71
C THR A 131 -12.10 2.71 2.38
N ASN A 132 -12.69 3.82 1.98
CA ASN A 132 -14.07 4.18 2.30
C ASN A 132 -15.08 3.46 1.38
N GLY A 133 -14.60 2.75 0.35
CA GLY A 133 -15.43 1.89 -0.47
C GLY A 133 -16.03 0.75 0.35
N LYS A 134 -17.32 0.53 0.17
CA LYS A 134 -18.04 -0.52 0.90
C LYS A 134 -18.03 -1.84 0.14
N ASP A 135 -17.87 -2.90 0.88
CA ASP A 135 -18.00 -4.26 0.39
C ASP A 135 -19.43 -4.53 -0.10
N CYS A 136 -19.58 -5.09 -1.30
CA CYS A 136 -20.90 -5.38 -1.88
C CYS A 136 -21.74 -6.37 -1.08
N LYS A 137 -21.13 -7.21 -0.22
CA LYS A 137 -21.81 -8.19 0.64
C LYS A 137 -22.02 -7.68 2.05
N GLU A 138 -20.93 -7.24 2.68
CA GLU A 138 -20.92 -6.86 4.10
C GLU A 138 -21.42 -5.44 4.33
N LYS A 139 -21.51 -4.63 3.26
CA LYS A 139 -21.96 -3.23 3.29
C LYS A 139 -21.13 -2.34 4.24
N SER A 140 -19.94 -2.77 4.60
CA SER A 140 -19.01 -2.09 5.48
C SER A 140 -17.76 -1.63 4.72
N GLU A 141 -17.08 -0.62 5.25
CA GLU A 141 -15.78 -0.18 4.74
C GLU A 141 -14.74 -1.29 4.85
N ILE A 142 -13.85 -1.35 3.88
CA ILE A 142 -12.83 -2.40 3.80
C ILE A 142 -11.54 -1.92 4.49
N PHE A 143 -11.11 -2.70 5.46
CA PHE A 143 -9.81 -2.58 6.11
C PHE A 143 -9.08 -3.92 6.07
N LEU A 144 -7.86 -3.91 5.56
CA LEU A 144 -6.99 -5.09 5.54
C LEU A 144 -5.61 -4.72 6.10
N ALA A 145 -5.22 -5.36 7.20
CA ALA A 145 -3.91 -5.15 7.80
C ALA A 145 -2.78 -5.63 6.87
N GLY A 146 -1.62 -4.97 6.95
CA GLY A 146 -0.46 -5.30 6.13
C GLY A 146 0.10 -6.68 6.47
N GLN A 147 0.25 -7.50 5.44
CA GLN A 147 0.89 -8.81 5.45
C GLN A 147 1.52 -9.05 4.07
N SER A 148 2.35 -10.08 3.95
CA SER A 148 2.95 -10.51 2.69
C SER A 148 2.50 -11.91 2.28
N GLY A 149 2.96 -12.34 1.11
CA GLY A 149 2.73 -13.67 0.58
C GLY A 149 1.46 -13.84 -0.25
N ARG A 150 1.27 -15.07 -0.78
CA ARG A 150 0.19 -15.39 -1.72
C ARG A 150 -1.21 -15.18 -1.11
N GLY A 151 -1.41 -15.56 0.15
CA GLY A 151 -2.70 -15.41 0.83
C GLY A 151 -3.12 -13.95 0.99
N GLN A 152 -2.17 -13.04 1.23
CA GLN A 152 -2.43 -11.61 1.31
C GLN A 152 -2.81 -11.04 -0.07
N ARG A 153 -2.11 -11.48 -1.12
CA ARG A 153 -2.45 -11.09 -2.49
C ARG A 153 -3.89 -11.45 -2.83
N GLU A 154 -4.30 -12.68 -2.55
CA GLU A 154 -5.67 -13.13 -2.81
C GLU A 154 -6.71 -12.31 -2.04
N LYS A 155 -6.48 -12.06 -0.75
CA LYS A 155 -7.36 -11.21 0.08
C LYS A 155 -7.49 -9.80 -0.48
N LEU A 156 -6.37 -9.16 -0.85
CA LEU A 156 -6.37 -7.80 -1.43
C LEU A 156 -7.18 -7.75 -2.73
N PHE A 157 -6.97 -8.70 -3.64
CA PHE A 157 -7.69 -8.74 -4.90
C PHE A 157 -9.19 -9.04 -4.71
N GLN A 158 -9.54 -9.89 -3.76
CA GLN A 158 -10.95 -10.12 -3.38
C GLN A 158 -11.58 -8.86 -2.78
N CYS A 159 -10.90 -8.16 -1.88
CA CYS A 159 -11.39 -6.90 -1.31
C CYS A 159 -11.63 -5.87 -2.41
N LEU A 160 -10.66 -5.64 -3.30
CA LEU A 160 -10.78 -4.69 -4.40
C LEU A 160 -11.89 -5.05 -5.39
N SER A 161 -12.13 -6.35 -5.65
CA SER A 161 -13.20 -6.81 -6.54
C SER A 161 -14.61 -6.68 -5.94
N ARG A 162 -14.71 -6.45 -4.64
CA ARG A 162 -15.98 -6.33 -3.91
C ARG A 162 -16.36 -4.89 -3.57
N ILE A 163 -15.55 -3.91 -3.95
CA ILE A 163 -15.90 -2.49 -3.78
C ILE A 163 -17.10 -2.18 -4.65
N ASP A 164 -18.18 -1.70 -4.02
CA ASP A 164 -19.42 -1.32 -4.66
C ASP A 164 -19.48 0.21 -4.80
N LEU A 165 -19.15 0.73 -5.97
CA LEU A 165 -19.15 2.16 -6.28
C LEU A 165 -20.56 2.78 -6.31
N GLY A 166 -21.61 1.95 -6.33
CA GLY A 166 -22.99 2.41 -6.24
C GLY A 166 -23.43 2.80 -4.84
N GLN A 167 -22.67 2.43 -3.81
CA GLN A 167 -23.00 2.79 -2.43
C GLN A 167 -22.39 4.13 -2.02
N ASP A 168 -23.14 4.86 -1.21
CA ASP A 168 -22.61 6.07 -0.61
C ASP A 168 -21.51 5.72 0.40
N CYS A 169 -20.37 6.38 0.27
CA CYS A 169 -19.25 6.29 1.20
C CYS A 169 -19.15 7.57 2.03
N ARG A 170 -18.57 7.47 3.20
CA ARG A 170 -18.26 8.65 4.02
C ARG A 170 -17.02 9.36 3.47
N LYS A 171 -16.82 10.59 3.93
CA LYS A 171 -15.64 11.39 3.62
C LYS A 171 -14.37 10.60 3.97
N PHE A 172 -13.41 10.58 3.04
CA PHE A 172 -12.24 9.75 3.22
C PHE A 172 -11.30 10.27 4.30
N SER A 173 -11.24 11.58 4.52
CA SER A 173 -10.52 12.18 5.65
C SER A 173 -10.99 11.61 6.99
N ASP A 174 -12.32 11.46 7.19
CA ASP A 174 -12.87 10.90 8.42
C ASP A 174 -12.51 9.42 8.60
N CYS A 175 -12.47 8.68 7.47
CA CYS A 175 -12.00 7.29 7.47
C CYS A 175 -10.54 7.19 7.91
N LEU A 176 -9.69 8.08 7.40
CA LEU A 176 -8.26 8.11 7.73
C LEU A 176 -8.00 8.58 9.16
N GLU A 177 -8.71 9.60 9.65
CA GLU A 177 -8.56 10.05 11.05
C GLU A 177 -8.87 8.90 12.03
N GLY A 178 -9.91 8.11 11.77
CA GLY A 178 -10.23 6.92 12.57
C GLY A 178 -9.19 5.79 12.51
N LYS A 179 -8.24 5.84 11.58
CA LYS A 179 -7.16 4.85 11.41
C LYS A 179 -5.76 5.44 11.60
N LYS A 180 -5.66 6.72 11.90
CA LYS A 180 -4.41 7.47 11.94
C LYS A 180 -3.41 6.92 12.95
N GLU A 181 -3.84 6.66 14.18
CA GLU A 181 -2.97 6.08 15.22
C GLU A 181 -2.42 4.71 14.78
N PHE A 182 -3.27 3.89 14.16
CA PHE A 182 -2.84 2.60 13.60
C PHE A 182 -1.77 2.79 12.53
N LEU A 183 -1.96 3.71 11.58
CA LEU A 183 -1.00 3.99 10.52
C LEU A 183 0.31 4.53 11.09
N LEU A 184 0.24 5.43 12.06
CA LEU A 184 1.42 6.02 12.73
C LEU A 184 2.24 5.00 13.52
N SER A 185 1.61 3.94 14.05
CA SER A 185 2.29 2.89 14.81
C SER A 185 3.05 1.88 13.95
N ARG A 186 2.97 1.96 12.62
CA ARG A 186 3.44 0.89 11.71
C ARG A 186 4.70 1.21 10.92
N GLU A 187 5.27 2.40 11.06
CA GLU A 187 6.46 2.81 10.29
C GLU A 187 6.32 2.50 8.78
N SER A 188 5.19 2.85 8.21
CA SER A 188 4.78 2.43 6.87
C SER A 188 4.97 3.54 5.83
N LEU A 189 5.07 3.16 4.55
CA LEU A 189 4.82 4.07 3.44
C LEU A 189 3.31 4.10 3.17
N CYS A 190 2.69 5.26 3.22
CA CYS A 190 1.28 5.46 2.88
C CYS A 190 1.14 5.96 1.45
N ILE A 191 0.38 5.24 0.60
CA ILE A 191 0.11 5.63 -0.79
C ILE A 191 -1.39 5.92 -0.90
N LEU A 192 -1.75 7.20 -0.96
CA LEU A 192 -3.12 7.65 -1.21
C LEU A 192 -3.38 7.67 -2.71
N ILE A 193 -4.45 7.02 -3.14
CA ILE A 193 -4.98 7.03 -4.50
C ILE A 193 -6.35 7.69 -4.45
N THR A 194 -6.48 8.88 -5.05
CA THR A 194 -7.70 9.68 -4.98
C THR A 194 -7.81 10.67 -6.14
N LYS A 195 -9.03 11.07 -6.49
CA LYS A 195 -9.31 12.25 -7.32
C LYS A 195 -9.50 13.52 -6.50
N ASN A 196 -9.83 13.36 -5.23
CA ASN A 196 -10.18 14.46 -4.35
C ASN A 196 -8.93 15.24 -3.94
N GLN A 197 -9.03 16.55 -3.81
CA GLN A 197 -7.90 17.47 -3.61
C GLN A 197 -8.23 18.52 -2.55
N TYR A 198 -8.85 18.12 -1.44
CA TYR A 198 -9.16 19.03 -0.34
C TYR A 198 -8.08 19.02 0.75
N GLY A 199 -7.96 20.15 1.45
CA GLY A 199 -6.85 20.42 2.39
C GLY A 199 -6.71 19.42 3.53
N GLU A 200 -7.81 18.87 4.03
CA GLU A 200 -7.81 17.88 5.11
C GLU A 200 -7.03 16.61 4.72
N LEU A 201 -7.23 16.07 3.51
CA LEU A 201 -6.46 14.94 3.01
C LEU A 201 -4.97 15.28 2.85
N GLU A 202 -4.68 16.51 2.37
CA GLU A 202 -3.32 16.99 2.24
C GLU A 202 -2.61 17.06 3.59
N GLU A 203 -3.29 17.55 4.63
CA GLU A 203 -2.76 17.65 5.98
C GLU A 203 -2.50 16.28 6.61
N ILE A 204 -3.46 15.36 6.53
CA ILE A 204 -3.32 13.99 7.02
C ILE A 204 -2.14 13.29 6.33
N MET A 205 -2.05 13.39 5.00
CA MET A 205 -0.97 12.75 4.24
C MET A 205 0.40 13.37 4.55
N ALA A 206 0.47 14.68 4.80
CA ALA A 206 1.69 15.34 5.22
C ALA A 206 2.15 14.83 6.60
N GLU A 207 1.23 14.74 7.57
CA GLU A 207 1.53 14.22 8.90
C GLU A 207 1.99 12.75 8.85
N LEU A 208 1.28 11.90 8.09
CA LEU A 208 1.70 10.51 7.86
C LEU A 208 3.08 10.45 7.22
N GLY A 209 3.37 11.36 6.30
CA GLY A 209 4.69 11.45 5.66
C GLY A 209 5.82 11.80 6.62
N GLU A 210 5.58 12.70 7.56
CA GLU A 210 6.58 13.15 8.55
C GLU A 210 6.88 12.09 9.60
N LYS A 211 5.84 11.45 10.13
CA LYS A 211 5.94 10.50 11.24
C LYS A 211 6.25 9.06 10.82
N ASN A 212 6.06 8.73 9.55
CA ASN A 212 6.30 7.40 8.97
C ASN A 212 7.47 7.41 7.98
N GLN A 213 7.59 6.33 7.20
CA GLN A 213 8.59 6.21 6.12
C GLN A 213 8.27 7.12 4.91
N GLY A 214 7.21 7.91 5.00
CA GLY A 214 6.76 8.85 4.02
C GLY A 214 5.37 8.59 3.52
N SER A 215 4.89 9.52 2.70
CA SER A 215 3.60 9.40 2.04
C SER A 215 3.69 9.77 0.56
N VAL A 216 2.78 9.21 -0.21
CA VAL A 216 2.59 9.54 -1.63
C VAL A 216 1.14 9.92 -1.84
N TYR A 217 0.91 11.11 -2.34
CA TYR A 217 -0.38 11.58 -2.79
C TYR A 217 -0.47 11.33 -4.31
N LEU A 218 -1.14 10.26 -4.71
CA LEU A 218 -1.34 9.90 -6.12
C LEU A 218 -2.71 10.40 -6.57
N ALA A 219 -2.72 11.56 -7.23
CA ALA A 219 -3.94 12.15 -7.77
C ALA A 219 -4.31 11.47 -9.10
N THR A 220 -5.46 10.81 -9.14
CA THR A 220 -6.05 10.19 -10.32
C THR A 220 -7.02 11.18 -10.98
N LEU A 221 -6.63 11.77 -12.10
CA LEU A 221 -7.34 12.91 -12.69
C LEU A 221 -7.51 12.70 -14.20
N TYR A 222 -8.60 13.24 -14.77
CA TYR A 222 -8.67 13.43 -16.21
C TYR A 222 -7.66 14.48 -16.69
N SER A 223 -7.34 14.50 -17.98
CA SER A 223 -6.39 15.44 -18.58
C SER A 223 -6.73 16.91 -18.33
N GLU A 224 -8.01 17.25 -18.34
CA GLU A 224 -8.54 18.60 -18.13
C GLU A 224 -8.56 19.04 -16.65
N MET A 225 -8.42 18.12 -15.70
CA MET A 225 -8.40 18.45 -14.28
C MET A 225 -7.01 18.93 -13.85
N GLU A 226 -6.98 20.03 -13.11
CA GLU A 226 -5.75 20.61 -12.59
C GLU A 226 -5.31 19.94 -11.28
N LEU A 227 -4.01 19.70 -11.14
CA LEU A 227 -3.42 19.22 -9.89
C LEU A 227 -3.19 20.41 -8.95
N LYS A 228 -3.93 20.45 -7.84
CA LYS A 228 -3.91 21.57 -6.86
C LYS A 228 -3.02 21.29 -5.64
N ILE A 229 -2.82 20.01 -5.31
CA ILE A 229 -2.03 19.58 -4.14
C ILE A 229 -0.56 19.91 -4.35
N LYS A 230 0.07 20.43 -3.31
CA LYS A 230 1.49 20.80 -3.34
C LYS A 230 2.33 19.76 -2.58
N ARG A 231 3.53 19.51 -3.10
CA ARG A 231 4.52 18.68 -2.41
C ARG A 231 4.88 19.30 -1.06
N LYS A 232 4.88 18.48 -0.02
CA LYS A 232 5.36 18.85 1.33
C LYS A 232 6.56 17.98 1.72
N GLN A 233 7.22 18.33 2.83
CA GLN A 233 8.32 17.53 3.35
C GLN A 233 7.84 16.10 3.60
N ARG A 234 8.55 15.11 3.05
CA ARG A 234 8.26 13.68 3.12
C ARG A 234 6.90 13.22 2.53
N MET A 235 6.17 14.11 1.85
CA MET A 235 5.01 13.78 1.03
C MET A 235 5.34 14.06 -0.44
N GLU A 236 5.36 13.03 -1.25
CA GLU A 236 5.46 13.17 -2.71
C GLU A 236 4.05 13.32 -3.30
N VAL A 237 3.95 14.16 -4.33
CA VAL A 237 2.70 14.34 -5.08
C VAL A 237 2.94 13.88 -6.51
N LEU A 238 2.13 12.94 -6.94
CA LEU A 238 2.19 12.33 -8.27
C LEU A 238 0.82 12.43 -8.93
N ARG A 239 0.80 12.56 -10.25
CA ARG A 239 -0.41 12.56 -11.07
C ARG A 239 -0.48 11.29 -11.90
N TRP A 240 -1.64 10.67 -11.92
CA TRP A 240 -2.02 9.64 -12.87
C TRP A 240 -3.15 10.16 -13.75
N GLU A 241 -2.94 10.14 -15.05
CA GLU A 241 -3.95 10.60 -16.00
C GLU A 241 -4.85 9.45 -16.40
N VAL A 242 -6.15 9.65 -16.17
CA VAL A 242 -7.21 8.71 -16.55
C VAL A 242 -7.69 9.08 -17.95
N LYS A 243 -7.69 8.12 -18.86
CA LYS A 243 -8.23 8.27 -20.21
C LYS A 243 -9.71 7.97 -20.19
N ARG A 244 -10.48 8.85 -20.79
CA ARG A 244 -11.89 8.60 -21.06
C ARG A 244 -12.07 7.58 -22.16
#